data_cef028df5dfc4052a5866fc88ebe5e30
#
_entry.id   cef028df5dfc4052a5866fc88ebe5e30
#
_cell.length_a   1.000
_cell.length_b   1.000
_cell.length_c   1.000
_cell.angle_alpha   90.00
_cell.angle_beta   90.00
_cell.angle_gamma   90.00
#
_symmetry.space_group_name_H-M   'P 1'
#
loop_
_entity.id
_entity.type
_entity.pdbx_description
1 polymer ?
#
loop_
_entity_poly.entity_id
_entity_poly.type
_entity_poly.pdbx_seq_one_letter_code
_entity_poly.pdbx_strand_id
1 'polypeptide(L)'
;MYKRQIKTLTERWPSGLDEDVQHIRAKNKERILHALVQKIEHRKNPASRFHFEEGLSYEEKFNLVSEWWNDFRFHLAMAVKSPTELNRLLGNSLSAETMYLLSKARKKGMPFFATPYYLSLLNCTGSGYDDEALRSYILYSPQLVETYGQIRAWEREDIVEPGKPNAAGWLLPDGHNIHRRYPEVAILIPDTMGRACGGLCASCQRMYDFQSKRLNFEFDTLRPKETWEKKLRRLMAYFEEDTQLRDILITGGDALMSQNKTLGNILDAVYRMAVRKRKANQERPEGEKYAELQRVRLGSRLPAYLPMRINDGLVEILREFKEKASTIGIHQFIIQTHFQTPLEVTPEAAEGIRKLLAAGWLIDNQLVYNVAASRRGHTTRLRQVLNQLGVVCYYTFSVKGFEENNAVFTPNSRSVQEQREEKRFGKLTKEDAHNLSVLLGTVHDPAACIRRFLKTHHLPFLATDRNVLNLPAIGKSMTFNMVGITPEGKRILRFDHDSTRRHSPIIDRLGQIYIVENKSIASYLRQLQAMGEDAEEYATIWNYTEGKTESRFSLYEYPDFPFQITDRMSNQDIAG
;
A
#
# COMPACT_ATOMS: atom_id res chain seq x y z
N MET A 1 -9.58 31.37 -14.93
CA MET A 1 -9.64 30.20 -15.81
C MET A 1 -9.08 28.95 -15.09
N TYR A 2 -7.85 28.92 -14.68
CA TYR A 2 -7.17 27.75 -14.04
C TYR A 2 -7.89 27.18 -12.80
N LYS A 3 -8.38 28.02 -11.87
CA LYS A 3 -9.11 27.56 -10.65
C LYS A 3 -10.47 26.91 -10.95
N ARG A 4 -11.12 27.27 -12.06
CA ARG A 4 -12.42 26.69 -12.45
C ARG A 4 -12.25 25.30 -13.08
N GLN A 5 -11.16 25.10 -13.84
CA GLN A 5 -10.81 23.79 -14.44
C GLN A 5 -10.52 22.72 -13.40
N ILE A 6 -9.93 23.06 -12.28
CA ILE A 6 -9.51 22.07 -11.28
C ILE A 6 -10.66 21.60 -10.42
N LYS A 7 -11.58 22.50 -10.07
CA LYS A 7 -12.79 22.10 -9.37
C LYS A 7 -13.56 21.06 -10.18
N THR A 8 -13.66 21.26 -11.50
CA THR A 8 -14.25 20.31 -12.44
C THR A 8 -13.49 18.99 -12.52
N LEU A 9 -12.15 18.99 -12.44
CA LEU A 9 -11.33 17.78 -12.50
C LEU A 9 -11.49 16.88 -11.28
N THR A 10 -11.65 17.45 -10.10
CA THR A 10 -11.85 16.67 -8.86
C THR A 10 -13.29 16.22 -8.70
N GLU A 11 -14.27 17.01 -9.14
CA GLU A 11 -15.69 16.71 -9.03
C GLU A 11 -16.12 15.53 -9.91
N ARG A 12 -15.39 15.21 -10.97
CA ARG A 12 -15.64 14.02 -11.80
C ARG A 12 -15.38 12.69 -11.06
N TRP A 13 -14.68 12.73 -9.94
CA TRP A 13 -14.31 11.54 -9.19
C TRP A 13 -15.15 11.42 -7.92
N PRO A 14 -16.20 10.60 -7.93
CA PRO A 14 -17.00 10.38 -6.74
C PRO A 14 -16.22 9.56 -5.69
N SER A 15 -16.63 9.70 -4.45
CA SER A 15 -16.12 8.89 -3.34
C SER A 15 -17.12 7.79 -2.95
N GLY A 16 -16.67 6.81 -2.23
CA GLY A 16 -17.56 5.79 -1.65
C GLY A 16 -18.56 6.34 -0.61
N LEU A 17 -18.43 7.63 -0.23
CA LEU A 17 -19.36 8.33 0.66
C LEU A 17 -20.48 9.04 -0.10
N ASP A 18 -20.39 9.18 -1.42
CA ASP A 18 -21.39 9.87 -2.22
C ASP A 18 -22.64 8.97 -2.38
N GLU A 19 -23.83 9.55 -2.25
CA GLU A 19 -25.12 8.81 -2.20
C GLU A 19 -25.34 7.94 -3.44
N ASP A 20 -25.05 8.46 -4.63
CA ASP A 20 -25.19 7.71 -5.88
C ASP A 20 -24.30 6.46 -5.91
N VAL A 21 -23.07 6.58 -5.40
CA VAL A 21 -22.13 5.44 -5.28
C VAL A 21 -22.66 4.43 -4.27
N GLN A 22 -23.17 4.90 -3.12
CA GLN A 22 -23.73 4.01 -2.10
C GLN A 22 -24.95 3.25 -2.63
N HIS A 23 -25.81 3.90 -3.43
CA HIS A 23 -26.96 3.24 -4.03
C HIS A 23 -26.56 2.12 -5.01
N ILE A 24 -25.56 2.35 -5.88
CA ILE A 24 -25.03 1.32 -6.78
C ILE A 24 -24.38 0.17 -5.97
N ARG A 25 -23.62 0.51 -4.94
CA ARG A 25 -23.01 -0.49 -4.04
C ARG A 25 -24.06 -1.35 -3.32
N ALA A 26 -25.18 -0.76 -2.88
CA ALA A 26 -26.27 -1.50 -2.24
C ALA A 26 -26.84 -2.57 -3.19
N LYS A 27 -27.10 -2.22 -4.45
CA LYS A 27 -27.54 -3.17 -5.48
C LYS A 27 -26.49 -4.26 -5.75
N ASN A 28 -25.22 -3.90 -5.80
CA ASN A 28 -24.12 -4.85 -5.96
C ASN A 28 -24.04 -5.81 -4.76
N LYS A 29 -24.17 -5.29 -3.54
CA LYS A 29 -24.21 -6.09 -2.32
C LYS A 29 -25.36 -7.09 -2.36
N GLU A 30 -26.57 -6.65 -2.67
CA GLU A 30 -27.75 -7.51 -2.77
C GLU A 30 -27.54 -8.66 -3.77
N ARG A 31 -27.07 -8.34 -4.98
CA ARG A 31 -26.74 -9.36 -5.98
C ARG A 31 -25.71 -10.38 -5.46
N ILE A 32 -24.67 -9.90 -4.77
CA ILE A 32 -23.62 -10.75 -4.21
C ILE A 32 -24.18 -11.61 -3.08
N LEU A 33 -25.06 -11.08 -2.21
CA LEU A 33 -25.70 -11.86 -1.14
C LEU A 33 -26.48 -13.03 -1.72
N HIS A 34 -27.31 -12.84 -2.76
CA HIS A 34 -28.00 -13.92 -3.46
C HIS A 34 -27.05 -14.99 -3.99
N ALA A 35 -25.94 -14.58 -4.62
CA ALA A 35 -24.94 -15.52 -5.12
C ALA A 35 -24.22 -16.29 -3.99
N LEU A 36 -24.03 -15.65 -2.82
CA LEU A 36 -23.43 -16.29 -1.65
C LEU A 36 -24.37 -17.29 -0.97
N VAL A 37 -25.68 -17.02 -0.91
CA VAL A 37 -26.67 -18.00 -0.44
C VAL A 37 -26.51 -19.29 -1.26
N GLN A 38 -26.55 -19.18 -2.59
CA GLN A 38 -26.37 -20.34 -3.49
C GLN A 38 -25.02 -21.04 -3.27
N LYS A 39 -23.94 -20.26 -3.10
CA LYS A 39 -22.59 -20.82 -2.86
C LYS A 39 -22.53 -21.64 -1.58
N ILE A 40 -23.17 -21.18 -0.50
CA ILE A 40 -23.17 -21.86 0.80
C ILE A 40 -24.03 -23.13 0.74
N GLU A 41 -25.20 -23.07 0.10
CA GLU A 41 -26.06 -24.24 -0.13
C GLU A 41 -25.35 -25.36 -0.89
N HIS A 42 -24.59 -25.02 -1.94
CA HIS A 42 -23.87 -26.00 -2.74
C HIS A 42 -22.64 -26.60 -2.02
N ARG A 43 -22.04 -25.86 -1.08
CA ARG A 43 -20.83 -26.34 -0.38
C ARG A 43 -21.07 -27.49 0.57
N LYS A 44 -22.28 -27.63 1.12
CA LYS A 44 -22.68 -28.71 2.07
C LYS A 44 -21.59 -29.10 3.07
N ASN A 45 -20.91 -28.11 3.65
CA ASN A 45 -19.84 -28.33 4.62
C ASN A 45 -20.30 -27.93 6.03
N PRO A 46 -20.81 -28.89 6.81
CA PRO A 46 -21.30 -28.62 8.18
C PRO A 46 -20.19 -28.21 9.16
N ALA A 47 -18.94 -28.52 8.84
CA ALA A 47 -17.80 -28.07 9.64
C ALA A 47 -17.45 -26.59 9.41
N SER A 48 -18.03 -25.95 8.41
CA SER A 48 -17.85 -24.52 8.17
C SER A 48 -18.64 -23.72 9.21
N ARG A 49 -18.03 -22.70 9.80
CA ARG A 49 -18.71 -21.73 10.66
C ARG A 49 -19.92 -21.06 9.96
N PHE A 50 -19.84 -20.91 8.64
CA PHE A 50 -20.87 -20.28 7.80
C PHE A 50 -21.55 -21.37 6.96
N HIS A 51 -22.52 -22.04 7.57
CA HIS A 51 -23.38 -23.04 6.94
C HIS A 51 -24.83 -22.80 7.32
N PHE A 52 -25.74 -23.35 6.57
CA PHE A 52 -27.17 -23.29 6.90
C PHE A 52 -27.60 -24.55 7.62
N GLU A 53 -28.44 -24.38 8.63
CA GLU A 53 -29.17 -25.48 9.24
C GLU A 53 -30.22 -26.01 8.28
N GLU A 54 -30.62 -27.27 8.46
CA GLU A 54 -31.67 -27.87 7.64
C GLU A 54 -33.03 -27.22 7.92
N GLY A 55 -33.87 -27.11 6.88
CA GLY A 55 -35.23 -26.57 7.00
C GLY A 55 -35.37 -25.08 6.87
N LEU A 56 -34.29 -24.29 6.77
CA LEU A 56 -34.40 -22.84 6.58
C LEU A 56 -34.95 -22.49 5.20
N SER A 57 -35.92 -21.55 5.20
CA SER A 57 -36.42 -20.90 3.98
C SER A 57 -35.32 -20.08 3.29
N TYR A 58 -35.55 -19.72 2.03
CA TYR A 58 -34.60 -18.85 1.30
C TYR A 58 -34.45 -17.47 1.97
N GLU A 59 -35.53 -16.90 2.48
CA GLU A 59 -35.52 -15.62 3.15
C GLU A 59 -34.68 -15.65 4.45
N GLU A 60 -34.83 -16.69 5.26
CA GLU A 60 -34.02 -16.89 6.47
C GLU A 60 -32.54 -17.04 6.13
N LYS A 61 -32.20 -17.80 5.09
CA LYS A 61 -30.83 -17.92 4.60
C LYS A 61 -30.25 -16.59 4.12
N PHE A 62 -31.05 -15.82 3.39
CA PHE A 62 -30.64 -14.49 2.92
C PHE A 62 -30.39 -13.53 4.09
N ASN A 63 -31.26 -13.54 5.11
CA ASN A 63 -31.10 -12.71 6.31
C ASN A 63 -29.84 -13.10 7.07
N LEU A 64 -29.55 -14.39 7.26
CA LEU A 64 -28.31 -14.87 7.87
C LEU A 64 -27.06 -14.40 7.10
N VAL A 65 -27.05 -14.52 5.78
CA VAL A 65 -25.92 -14.05 4.96
C VAL A 65 -25.76 -12.54 5.05
N SER A 66 -26.86 -11.81 5.18
CA SER A 66 -26.86 -10.34 5.37
C SER A 66 -26.28 -9.94 6.74
N GLU A 67 -26.53 -10.71 7.78
CA GLU A 67 -25.91 -10.53 9.11
C GLU A 67 -24.41 -10.87 9.06
N TRP A 68 -24.05 -12.01 8.46
CA TRP A 68 -22.64 -12.42 8.31
C TRP A 68 -21.81 -11.45 7.49
N TRP A 69 -22.43 -10.64 6.64
CA TRP A 69 -21.72 -9.59 5.88
C TRP A 69 -20.92 -8.64 6.76
N ASN A 70 -21.31 -8.44 8.00
CA ASN A 70 -20.60 -7.59 8.96
C ASN A 70 -19.43 -8.30 9.65
N ASP A 71 -19.28 -9.62 9.49
CA ASP A 71 -18.11 -10.38 10.00
C ASP A 71 -17.01 -10.47 8.92
N PHE A 72 -15.85 -9.89 9.17
CA PHE A 72 -14.72 -9.96 8.25
C PHE A 72 -14.31 -11.40 7.90
N ARG A 73 -14.51 -12.36 8.82
CA ARG A 73 -14.20 -13.78 8.60
C ARG A 73 -15.10 -14.39 7.55
N PHE A 74 -16.34 -13.93 7.46
CA PHE A 74 -17.26 -14.33 6.39
C PHE A 74 -16.70 -13.96 5.02
N HIS A 75 -16.22 -12.72 4.86
CA HIS A 75 -15.61 -12.28 3.60
C HIS A 75 -14.37 -13.08 3.22
N LEU A 76 -13.53 -13.45 4.20
CA LEU A 76 -12.36 -14.30 3.96
C LEU A 76 -12.77 -15.74 3.57
N ALA A 77 -13.76 -16.31 4.25
CA ALA A 77 -14.28 -17.63 3.95
C ALA A 77 -14.98 -17.70 2.57
N MET A 78 -15.63 -16.62 2.18
CA MET A 78 -16.36 -16.50 0.90
C MET A 78 -15.55 -15.85 -0.21
N ALA A 79 -14.28 -15.51 0.04
CA ALA A 79 -13.42 -14.90 -0.95
C ALA A 79 -13.37 -15.71 -2.24
N VAL A 80 -13.35 -14.98 -3.35
CA VAL A 80 -13.32 -15.56 -4.69
C VAL A 80 -11.89 -16.00 -5.02
N LYS A 81 -11.76 -17.23 -5.49
CA LYS A 81 -10.48 -17.85 -5.86
C LYS A 81 -10.44 -18.34 -7.32
N SER A 82 -11.43 -17.98 -8.12
CA SER A 82 -11.48 -18.37 -9.54
C SER A 82 -12.09 -17.29 -10.43
N PRO A 83 -11.66 -17.22 -11.70
CA PRO A 83 -12.23 -16.27 -12.67
C PRO A 83 -13.73 -16.44 -12.90
N THR A 84 -14.21 -17.69 -12.96
CA THR A 84 -15.63 -17.99 -13.17
C THR A 84 -16.49 -17.49 -12.02
N GLU A 85 -16.04 -17.74 -10.78
CA GLU A 85 -16.74 -17.25 -9.60
C GLU A 85 -16.71 -15.72 -9.51
N LEU A 86 -15.56 -15.09 -9.87
CA LEU A 86 -15.45 -13.65 -9.98
C LEU A 86 -16.51 -13.09 -10.93
N ASN A 87 -16.56 -13.60 -12.15
CA ASN A 87 -17.49 -13.11 -13.15
C ASN A 87 -18.95 -13.27 -12.70
N ARG A 88 -19.28 -14.41 -12.06
CA ARG A 88 -20.62 -14.62 -11.49
C ARG A 88 -20.98 -13.56 -10.43
N LEU A 89 -20.09 -13.27 -9.49
CA LEU A 89 -20.33 -12.24 -8.47
C LEU A 89 -20.39 -10.83 -9.07
N LEU A 90 -19.77 -10.61 -10.21
CA LEU A 90 -19.85 -9.35 -10.99
C LEU A 90 -21.01 -9.34 -12.00
N GLY A 91 -21.99 -10.25 -11.86
CA GLY A 91 -23.16 -10.30 -12.74
C GLY A 91 -22.83 -10.68 -14.19
N ASN A 92 -21.74 -11.45 -14.40
CA ASN A 92 -21.22 -11.85 -15.71
C ASN A 92 -20.84 -10.67 -16.62
N SER A 93 -20.37 -9.57 -16.02
CA SER A 93 -20.04 -8.32 -16.71
C SER A 93 -18.62 -8.25 -17.25
N LEU A 94 -17.76 -9.24 -16.99
CA LEU A 94 -16.40 -9.24 -17.51
C LEU A 94 -16.36 -9.60 -18.98
N SER A 95 -15.52 -8.90 -19.75
CA SER A 95 -15.33 -9.19 -21.17
C SER A 95 -14.70 -10.58 -21.39
N ALA A 96 -14.92 -11.13 -22.59
CA ALA A 96 -14.32 -12.40 -22.98
C ALA A 96 -12.79 -12.35 -22.93
N GLU A 97 -12.19 -11.21 -23.29
CA GLU A 97 -10.75 -10.96 -23.21
C GLU A 97 -10.24 -11.02 -21.76
N THR A 98 -10.91 -10.32 -20.84
CA THR A 98 -10.58 -10.36 -19.41
C THR A 98 -10.68 -11.78 -18.86
N MET A 99 -11.75 -12.51 -19.20
CA MET A 99 -11.95 -13.88 -18.77
C MET A 99 -10.88 -14.83 -19.31
N TYR A 100 -10.48 -14.65 -20.57
CA TYR A 100 -9.36 -15.40 -21.16
C TYR A 100 -8.05 -15.14 -20.42
N LEU A 101 -7.74 -13.87 -20.16
CA LEU A 101 -6.52 -13.46 -19.42
C LEU A 101 -6.48 -14.06 -18.02
N LEU A 102 -7.58 -13.95 -17.26
CA LEU A 102 -7.68 -14.51 -15.92
C LEU A 102 -7.58 -16.05 -15.91
N SER A 103 -8.13 -16.70 -16.92
CA SER A 103 -8.01 -18.15 -17.10
C SER A 103 -6.56 -18.56 -17.40
N LYS A 104 -5.85 -17.78 -18.22
CA LYS A 104 -4.42 -17.96 -18.49
C LYS A 104 -3.59 -17.76 -17.21
N ALA A 105 -3.89 -16.74 -16.41
CA ALA A 105 -3.26 -16.49 -15.12
C ALA A 105 -3.42 -17.69 -14.16
N ARG A 106 -4.64 -18.22 -14.07
CA ARG A 106 -4.92 -19.41 -13.23
C ARG A 106 -4.13 -20.62 -13.69
N LYS A 107 -4.04 -20.88 -15.01
CA LYS A 107 -3.23 -22.00 -15.56
C LYS A 107 -1.75 -21.86 -15.21
N LYS A 108 -1.24 -20.64 -15.09
CA LYS A 108 0.13 -20.36 -14.64
C LYS A 108 0.32 -20.46 -13.12
N GLY A 109 -0.73 -20.74 -12.36
CA GLY A 109 -0.67 -20.82 -10.90
C GLY A 109 -0.65 -19.46 -10.19
N MET A 110 -1.08 -18.40 -10.87
CA MET A 110 -1.20 -17.09 -10.22
C MET A 110 -2.33 -17.14 -9.19
N PRO A 111 -2.07 -16.69 -7.95
CA PRO A 111 -3.10 -16.65 -6.93
C PRO A 111 -4.15 -15.60 -7.28
N PHE A 112 -5.40 -15.91 -7.03
CA PHE A 112 -6.51 -14.98 -7.16
C PHE A 112 -7.30 -14.95 -5.86
N PHE A 113 -7.47 -13.79 -5.28
CA PHE A 113 -8.18 -13.62 -4.03
C PHE A 113 -8.85 -12.26 -3.95
N ALA A 114 -10.19 -12.23 -3.94
CA ALA A 114 -10.97 -11.02 -3.77
C ALA A 114 -12.15 -11.27 -2.83
N THR A 115 -12.37 -10.38 -1.88
CA THR A 115 -13.47 -10.49 -0.92
C THR A 115 -14.79 -10.02 -1.52
N PRO A 116 -15.93 -10.61 -1.13
CA PRO A 116 -17.25 -10.13 -1.55
C PRO A 116 -17.48 -8.65 -1.29
N TYR A 117 -17.01 -8.14 -0.15
CA TYR A 117 -17.06 -6.71 0.15
C TYR A 117 -16.38 -5.88 -0.92
N TYR A 118 -15.12 -6.18 -1.26
CA TYR A 118 -14.37 -5.40 -2.22
C TYR A 118 -14.98 -5.48 -3.62
N LEU A 119 -15.54 -6.64 -3.97
CA LEU A 119 -16.26 -6.82 -5.24
C LEU A 119 -17.56 -6.00 -5.31
N SER A 120 -18.18 -5.69 -4.17
CA SER A 120 -19.37 -4.80 -4.16
C SER A 120 -19.06 -3.36 -4.54
N LEU A 121 -17.77 -2.95 -4.51
CA LEU A 121 -17.34 -1.62 -4.93
C LEU A 121 -17.25 -1.47 -6.45
N LEU A 122 -17.22 -2.58 -7.18
CA LEU A 122 -17.08 -2.56 -8.64
C LEU A 122 -18.41 -2.24 -9.32
N ASN A 123 -18.35 -1.37 -10.30
CA ASN A 123 -19.51 -0.98 -11.10
C ASN A 123 -19.75 -2.01 -12.22
N CYS A 124 -20.72 -2.89 -12.02
CA CYS A 124 -21.05 -3.94 -12.98
C CYS A 124 -21.98 -3.49 -14.10
N THR A 125 -22.62 -2.34 -13.96
CA THR A 125 -23.64 -1.84 -14.92
C THR A 125 -23.06 -0.95 -15.99
N GLY A 126 -21.81 -0.50 -15.83
CA GLY A 126 -21.15 0.45 -16.74
C GLY A 126 -21.71 1.88 -16.67
N SER A 127 -22.74 2.12 -15.88
CA SER A 127 -23.33 3.45 -15.64
C SER A 127 -23.06 3.90 -14.20
N GLY A 128 -22.93 5.20 -13.99
CA GLY A 128 -22.80 5.82 -12.67
C GLY A 128 -21.40 6.30 -12.37
N TYR A 129 -20.46 5.44 -12.02
CA TYR A 129 -19.07 5.84 -11.72
C TYR A 129 -18.05 4.98 -12.44
N ASP A 130 -16.90 5.58 -12.70
CA ASP A 130 -15.74 4.93 -13.28
C ASP A 130 -15.00 4.15 -12.18
N ASP A 131 -14.92 2.84 -12.31
CA ASP A 131 -14.28 1.93 -11.37
C ASP A 131 -12.92 1.38 -11.85
N GLU A 132 -12.34 1.96 -12.91
CA GLU A 132 -11.10 1.48 -13.50
C GLU A 132 -9.94 1.43 -12.47
N ALA A 133 -9.90 2.38 -11.54
CA ALA A 133 -8.90 2.37 -10.48
C ALA A 133 -9.08 1.19 -9.51
N LEU A 134 -10.31 0.73 -9.28
CA LEU A 134 -10.59 -0.49 -8.51
C LEU A 134 -10.24 -1.75 -9.32
N ARG A 135 -10.66 -1.80 -10.60
CA ARG A 135 -10.39 -2.93 -11.50
C ARG A 135 -8.90 -3.15 -11.70
N SER A 136 -8.15 -2.10 -12.00
CA SER A 136 -6.69 -2.18 -12.20
C SER A 136 -5.93 -2.66 -10.95
N TYR A 137 -6.58 -2.68 -9.81
CA TYR A 137 -5.98 -3.15 -8.56
C TYR A 137 -6.17 -4.63 -8.31
N ILE A 138 -7.26 -5.23 -8.82
CA ILE A 138 -7.59 -6.64 -8.62
C ILE A 138 -7.51 -7.49 -9.88
N LEU A 139 -7.54 -6.88 -11.07
CA LEU A 139 -7.40 -7.59 -12.33
C LEU A 139 -5.95 -7.54 -12.83
N TYR A 140 -5.48 -8.65 -13.34
CA TYR A 140 -4.11 -8.74 -13.83
C TYR A 140 -3.95 -8.07 -15.20
N SER A 141 -2.79 -7.43 -15.40
CA SER A 141 -2.38 -6.99 -16.73
C SER A 141 -1.89 -8.17 -17.58
N PRO A 142 -2.02 -8.10 -18.92
CA PRO A 142 -1.46 -9.12 -19.82
C PRO A 142 0.03 -9.36 -19.55
N GLN A 143 0.79 -8.30 -19.34
CA GLN A 143 2.21 -8.36 -19.10
C GLN A 143 2.56 -9.10 -17.81
N LEU A 144 1.86 -8.84 -16.70
CA LEU A 144 2.05 -9.59 -15.47
C LEU A 144 1.78 -11.09 -15.69
N VAL A 145 0.72 -11.44 -16.41
CA VAL A 145 0.39 -12.83 -16.70
C VAL A 145 1.44 -13.49 -17.58
N GLU A 146 2.02 -12.76 -18.53
CA GLU A 146 3.05 -13.29 -19.43
C GLU A 146 4.37 -13.58 -18.70
N THR A 147 4.79 -12.67 -17.85
CA THR A 147 6.06 -12.74 -17.14
C THR A 147 6.02 -13.56 -15.85
N TYR A 148 4.82 -13.87 -15.33
CA TYR A 148 4.68 -14.68 -14.12
C TYR A 148 5.30 -16.07 -14.27
N GLY A 149 6.14 -16.44 -13.31
CA GLY A 149 6.99 -17.63 -13.37
C GLY A 149 8.43 -17.30 -13.81
N GLN A 150 8.64 -16.14 -14.43
CA GLN A 150 9.96 -15.66 -14.88
C GLN A 150 10.39 -14.40 -14.13
N ILE A 151 9.64 -14.00 -13.10
CA ILE A 151 9.96 -12.83 -12.28
C ILE A 151 11.33 -13.05 -11.64
N ARG A 152 12.29 -12.25 -12.03
CA ARG A 152 13.63 -12.25 -11.42
C ARG A 152 13.55 -11.53 -10.09
N ALA A 153 13.83 -12.24 -9.04
CA ALA A 153 13.80 -11.72 -7.68
C ALA A 153 15.11 -11.02 -7.33
N TRP A 154 15.50 -10.02 -8.07
CA TRP A 154 16.57 -9.15 -7.57
C TRP A 154 16.09 -8.29 -6.37
N GLU A 155 14.76 -8.18 -6.16
CA GLU A 155 14.11 -7.66 -4.95
C GLU A 155 13.73 -8.78 -3.97
N ARG A 156 14.62 -9.71 -3.74
CA ARG A 156 14.43 -10.80 -2.77
C ARG A 156 14.48 -10.27 -1.34
N GLU A 157 13.56 -9.38 -0.99
CA GLU A 157 13.53 -8.78 0.35
C GLU A 157 13.46 -9.82 1.47
N ASP A 158 12.93 -11.01 1.18
CA ASP A 158 12.77 -12.10 2.13
C ASP A 158 13.88 -13.17 2.05
N ILE A 159 14.77 -13.11 1.07
CA ILE A 159 15.87 -14.08 0.97
C ILE A 159 17.11 -13.52 1.65
N VAL A 160 17.54 -14.22 2.65
CA VAL A 160 18.83 -14.00 3.31
C VAL A 160 19.79 -15.07 2.83
N GLU A 161 20.87 -14.64 2.19
CA GLU A 161 22.02 -15.49 1.91
C GLU A 161 23.12 -15.14 2.92
N PRO A 162 23.69 -16.11 3.63
CA PRO A 162 24.78 -15.85 4.59
C PRO A 162 25.93 -15.09 3.92
N GLY A 163 26.41 -14.03 4.56
CA GLY A 163 27.51 -13.22 4.07
C GLY A 163 27.17 -12.25 2.94
N LYS A 164 25.90 -12.20 2.48
CA LYS A 164 25.47 -11.27 1.42
C LYS A 164 24.32 -10.38 1.89
N PRO A 165 24.35 -9.07 1.58
CA PRO A 165 23.17 -8.23 1.79
C PRO A 165 22.05 -8.68 0.82
N ASN A 166 20.80 -8.65 1.30
CA ASN A 166 19.65 -8.85 0.43
C ASN A 166 19.25 -7.54 -0.30
N ALA A 167 18.17 -7.55 -1.06
CA ALA A 167 17.69 -6.35 -1.76
C ALA A 167 17.25 -5.22 -0.81
N ALA A 168 16.93 -5.53 0.44
CA ALA A 168 16.73 -4.53 1.48
C ALA A 168 18.05 -3.94 1.99
N GLY A 169 19.19 -4.51 1.61
CA GLY A 169 20.53 -3.98 1.82
C GLY A 169 21.23 -4.45 3.08
N TRP A 170 20.53 -5.05 4.03
CA TRP A 170 21.08 -5.50 5.31
C TRP A 170 21.07 -7.02 5.40
N LEU A 171 22.14 -7.56 5.96
CA LEU A 171 22.16 -8.97 6.38
C LEU A 171 21.20 -9.15 7.54
N LEU A 172 20.25 -10.06 7.39
CA LEU A 172 19.37 -10.46 8.46
C LEU A 172 20.01 -11.63 9.23
N PRO A 173 19.86 -11.71 10.55
CA PRO A 173 20.22 -12.92 11.26
C PRO A 173 19.48 -14.13 10.68
N ASP A 174 20.18 -15.25 10.58
CA ASP A 174 19.62 -16.47 10.00
C ASP A 174 18.32 -16.90 10.72
N GLY A 175 17.31 -17.24 9.94
CA GLY A 175 16.01 -17.65 10.48
C GLY A 175 15.17 -16.54 11.12
N HIS A 176 15.54 -15.28 10.98
CA HIS A 176 14.75 -14.14 11.46
C HIS A 176 13.84 -13.56 10.38
N ASN A 177 12.68 -13.04 10.78
CA ASN A 177 11.72 -12.37 9.91
C ASN A 177 11.85 -10.85 10.05
N ILE A 178 13.05 -10.33 9.83
CA ILE A 178 13.37 -8.91 9.99
C ILE A 178 13.98 -8.40 8.70
N HIS A 179 13.45 -7.29 8.19
CA HIS A 179 14.07 -6.55 7.08
C HIS A 179 14.60 -5.21 7.58
N ARG A 180 15.77 -4.83 7.13
CA ARG A 180 16.43 -3.57 7.47
C ARG A 180 16.86 -2.84 6.20
N ARG A 181 16.28 -1.66 5.96
CA ARG A 181 16.73 -0.73 4.89
C ARG A 181 17.54 0.42 5.46
N TYR A 182 17.26 0.78 6.69
CA TYR A 182 17.91 1.87 7.41
C TYR A 182 18.34 1.39 8.79
N PRO A 183 19.40 1.99 9.36
CA PRO A 183 19.87 1.61 10.70
C PRO A 183 18.79 1.71 11.77
N GLU A 184 17.96 2.75 11.72
CA GLU A 184 16.97 3.03 12.75
C GLU A 184 15.65 2.28 12.57
N VAL A 185 15.42 1.66 11.39
CA VAL A 185 14.11 1.09 11.03
C VAL A 185 14.22 -0.41 10.78
N ALA A 186 13.36 -1.17 11.42
CA ALA A 186 13.17 -2.59 11.12
C ALA A 186 11.74 -2.89 10.69
N ILE A 187 11.59 -3.79 9.73
CA ILE A 187 10.31 -4.40 9.37
C ILE A 187 10.24 -5.77 10.03
N LEU A 188 9.24 -5.96 10.88
CA LEU A 188 8.93 -7.26 11.50
C LEU A 188 7.84 -7.96 10.69
N ILE A 189 8.15 -9.13 10.16
CA ILE A 189 7.20 -9.96 9.38
C ILE A 189 6.65 -11.06 10.29
N PRO A 190 5.36 -11.02 10.65
CA PRO A 190 4.77 -12.06 11.48
C PRO A 190 4.67 -13.40 10.72
N ASP A 191 5.12 -14.50 11.32
CA ASP A 191 4.87 -15.87 10.84
C ASP A 191 3.50 -16.37 11.33
N THR A 192 2.47 -15.60 11.05
CA THR A 192 1.08 -15.84 11.45
C THR A 192 0.19 -15.56 10.26
N MET A 193 -1.12 -15.51 10.45
CA MET A 193 -2.04 -15.00 9.40
C MET A 193 -1.68 -13.58 8.92
N GLY A 194 -0.93 -12.81 9.70
CA GLY A 194 -0.42 -11.50 9.28
C GLY A 194 0.57 -11.55 8.11
N ARG A 195 1.06 -12.74 7.73
CA ARG A 195 1.79 -12.96 6.47
C ARG A 195 0.87 -13.02 5.24
N ALA A 196 -0.41 -13.26 5.43
CA ALA A 196 -1.41 -13.19 4.37
C ALA A 196 -1.92 -11.76 4.19
N CYS A 197 -2.58 -11.51 3.06
CA CYS A 197 -3.32 -10.28 2.79
C CYS A 197 -4.81 -10.58 2.69
N GLY A 198 -5.64 -9.56 2.92
CA GLY A 198 -7.10 -9.65 2.71
C GLY A 198 -7.53 -9.62 1.24
N GLY A 199 -6.60 -9.45 0.32
CA GLY A 199 -6.79 -9.46 -1.14
C GLY A 199 -5.46 -9.30 -1.87
N LEU A 200 -5.37 -9.80 -3.09
CA LEU A 200 -4.18 -9.63 -3.92
C LEU A 200 -4.25 -8.32 -4.69
N CYS A 201 -3.18 -7.56 -4.60
CA CYS A 201 -3.00 -6.35 -5.39
C CYS A 201 -2.24 -6.68 -6.68
N ALA A 202 -2.76 -6.30 -7.85
CA ALA A 202 -2.06 -6.49 -9.13
C ALA A 202 -0.71 -5.76 -9.19
N SER A 203 -0.54 -4.73 -8.34
CA SER A 203 0.70 -3.97 -8.16
C SER A 203 1.58 -4.49 -7.02
N CYS A 204 1.33 -5.70 -6.53
CA CYS A 204 2.05 -6.23 -5.38
C CYS A 204 3.54 -6.38 -5.68
N GLN A 205 4.39 -5.70 -4.90
CA GLN A 205 5.84 -5.80 -5.03
C GLN A 205 6.39 -7.14 -4.54
N ARG A 206 5.58 -7.89 -3.81
CA ARG A 206 5.90 -9.23 -3.32
C ARG A 206 5.36 -10.33 -4.23
N MET A 207 5.09 -10.03 -5.50
CA MET A 207 4.61 -11.02 -6.47
C MET A 207 5.56 -12.22 -6.58
N TYR A 208 6.86 -11.98 -6.42
CA TYR A 208 7.85 -13.04 -6.35
C TYR A 208 7.63 -14.01 -5.18
N ASP A 209 7.18 -13.52 -4.03
CA ASP A 209 6.90 -14.39 -2.88
C ASP A 209 5.70 -15.29 -3.14
N PHE A 210 4.72 -14.82 -3.91
CA PHE A 210 3.64 -15.68 -4.41
C PHE A 210 4.16 -16.71 -5.42
N GLN A 211 5.00 -16.30 -6.36
CA GLN A 211 5.61 -17.21 -7.33
C GLN A 211 6.43 -18.31 -6.65
N SER A 212 7.20 -17.96 -5.62
CA SER A 212 8.02 -18.89 -4.83
C SER A 212 7.23 -19.65 -3.77
N LYS A 213 5.90 -19.50 -3.71
CA LYS A 213 4.97 -20.11 -2.74
C LYS A 213 5.24 -19.71 -1.28
N ARG A 214 6.00 -18.66 -1.02
CA ARG A 214 6.24 -18.14 0.33
C ARG A 214 5.08 -17.32 0.85
N LEU A 215 4.36 -16.64 -0.04
CA LEU A 215 3.06 -16.04 0.23
C LEU A 215 1.98 -16.79 -0.54
N ASN A 216 0.85 -17.03 0.11
CA ASN A 216 -0.33 -17.61 -0.52
C ASN A 216 -1.58 -17.19 0.25
N PHE A 217 -2.75 -17.61 -0.22
CA PHE A 217 -4.02 -17.41 0.46
C PHE A 217 -4.57 -18.70 1.09
N GLU A 218 -3.72 -19.69 1.26
CA GLU A 218 -4.02 -20.95 1.95
C GLU A 218 -3.52 -20.82 3.38
N PHE A 219 -4.33 -20.26 4.23
CA PHE A 219 -3.95 -19.89 5.61
C PHE A 219 -3.41 -21.06 6.43
N ASP A 220 -3.83 -22.30 6.13
CA ASP A 220 -3.34 -23.49 6.82
C ASP A 220 -1.89 -23.84 6.47
N THR A 221 -1.43 -23.45 5.29
CA THR A 221 -0.07 -23.75 4.82
C THR A 221 0.96 -22.69 5.24
N LEU A 222 0.50 -21.55 5.78
CA LEU A 222 1.37 -20.47 6.28
C LEU A 222 1.92 -20.73 7.68
N ARG A 223 1.81 -21.96 8.20
CA ARG A 223 2.30 -22.31 9.53
C ARG A 223 3.83 -22.28 9.56
N PRO A 224 4.43 -21.64 10.57
CA PRO A 224 5.89 -21.63 10.73
C PRO A 224 6.42 -23.02 11.06
N LYS A 225 7.68 -23.30 10.67
CA LYS A 225 8.37 -24.56 10.99
C LYS A 225 8.66 -24.70 12.49
N GLU A 226 8.71 -23.61 13.22
CA GLU A 226 8.86 -23.55 14.68
C GLU A 226 7.67 -22.80 15.29
N THR A 227 7.47 -22.92 16.60
CA THR A 227 6.40 -22.17 17.27
C THR A 227 6.67 -20.67 17.17
N TRP A 228 5.61 -19.92 16.85
CA TRP A 228 5.71 -18.49 16.68
C TRP A 228 6.22 -17.80 17.96
N GLU A 229 5.84 -18.25 19.11
CA GLU A 229 6.28 -17.72 20.41
C GLU A 229 7.78 -17.86 20.61
N LYS A 230 8.37 -19.00 20.21
CA LYS A 230 9.83 -19.22 20.26
C LYS A 230 10.54 -18.26 19.30
N LYS A 231 10.02 -18.14 18.08
CA LYS A 231 10.58 -17.24 17.09
C LYS A 231 10.47 -15.78 17.53
N LEU A 232 9.33 -15.36 18.05
CA LEU A 232 9.10 -14.00 18.53
C LEU A 232 10.08 -13.62 19.64
N ARG A 233 10.40 -14.55 20.56
CA ARG A 233 11.43 -14.30 21.60
C ARG A 233 12.80 -14.02 20.99
N ARG A 234 13.22 -14.76 19.96
CA ARG A 234 14.50 -14.50 19.28
C ARG A 234 14.51 -13.16 18.56
N LEU A 235 13.41 -12.80 17.91
CA LEU A 235 13.27 -11.52 17.23
C LEU A 235 13.37 -10.36 18.22
N MET A 236 12.74 -10.50 19.39
CA MET A 236 12.82 -9.49 20.44
C MET A 236 14.22 -9.40 21.05
N ALA A 237 14.91 -10.52 21.25
CA ALA A 237 16.31 -10.52 21.70
C ALA A 237 17.22 -9.77 20.70
N TYR A 238 17.07 -10.02 19.41
CA TYR A 238 17.79 -9.26 18.37
C TYR A 238 17.52 -7.76 18.47
N PHE A 239 16.26 -7.34 18.64
CA PHE A 239 15.94 -5.92 18.76
C PHE A 239 16.44 -5.29 20.07
N GLU A 240 16.53 -6.07 21.13
CA GLU A 240 17.05 -5.62 22.42
C GLU A 240 18.56 -5.31 22.34
N GLU A 241 19.31 -6.13 21.60
CA GLU A 241 20.75 -5.95 21.37
C GLU A 241 21.09 -4.93 20.28
N ASP A 242 20.12 -4.53 19.45
CA ASP A 242 20.33 -3.58 18.36
C ASP A 242 20.59 -2.17 18.89
N THR A 243 21.74 -1.60 18.55
CA THR A 243 22.18 -0.30 19.06
C THR A 243 21.50 0.91 18.43
N GLN A 244 20.79 0.73 17.31
CA GLN A 244 20.33 1.85 16.46
C GLN A 244 18.81 1.88 16.25
N LEU A 245 18.08 0.83 16.61
CA LEU A 245 16.67 0.67 16.34
C LEU A 245 15.79 1.70 17.08
N ARG A 246 15.04 2.49 16.35
CA ARG A 246 14.07 3.48 16.86
C ARG A 246 12.64 3.26 16.37
N ASP A 247 12.46 2.47 15.30
CA ASP A 247 11.21 2.35 14.57
C ASP A 247 10.97 0.90 14.13
N ILE A 248 9.86 0.30 14.54
CA ILE A 248 9.43 -1.03 14.11
C ILE A 248 8.15 -0.90 13.28
N LEU A 249 8.21 -1.36 12.02
CA LEU A 249 7.05 -1.55 11.17
C LEU A 249 6.67 -3.04 11.15
N ILE A 250 5.51 -3.38 11.68
CA ILE A 250 4.94 -4.72 11.60
C ILE A 250 4.12 -4.81 10.31
N THR A 251 4.57 -5.63 9.37
CA THR A 251 3.91 -5.84 8.08
C THR A 251 4.50 -7.08 7.39
N GLY A 252 4.17 -7.31 6.12
CA GLY A 252 4.84 -8.40 5.37
C GLY A 252 3.95 -9.44 4.69
N GLY A 253 2.74 -9.38 4.79
CA GLY A 253 1.44 -9.42 4.19
C GLY A 253 0.69 -8.20 4.72
N ASP A 254 -0.20 -8.44 5.64
CA ASP A 254 -1.01 -7.39 6.27
C ASP A 254 -1.04 -7.64 7.79
N ALA A 255 -0.55 -6.68 8.56
CA ALA A 255 -0.43 -6.84 10.02
C ALA A 255 -1.78 -7.15 10.69
N LEU A 256 -2.86 -6.53 10.21
CA LEU A 256 -4.20 -6.67 10.78
C LEU A 256 -4.90 -7.97 10.38
N MET A 257 -4.32 -8.78 9.48
CA MET A 257 -4.78 -10.16 9.23
C MET A 257 -4.50 -11.08 10.42
N SER A 258 -3.54 -10.74 11.27
CA SER A 258 -3.31 -11.48 12.52
C SER A 258 -4.56 -11.46 13.40
N GLN A 259 -4.82 -12.58 14.09
CA GLN A 259 -5.90 -12.62 15.09
C GLN A 259 -5.60 -11.63 16.22
N ASN A 260 -6.64 -11.10 16.86
CA ASN A 260 -6.51 -10.13 17.95
C ASN A 260 -5.53 -10.60 19.03
N LYS A 261 -5.68 -11.85 19.52
CA LYS A 261 -4.76 -12.45 20.52
C LYS A 261 -3.31 -12.47 20.01
N THR A 262 -3.09 -12.83 18.77
CA THR A 262 -1.74 -12.90 18.19
C THR A 262 -1.13 -11.51 18.03
N LEU A 263 -1.90 -10.55 17.53
CA LEU A 263 -1.43 -9.16 17.42
C LEU A 263 -1.11 -8.57 18.79
N GLY A 264 -1.98 -8.79 19.78
CA GLY A 264 -1.74 -8.39 21.17
C GLY A 264 -0.44 -8.98 21.72
N ASN A 265 -0.20 -10.27 21.49
CA ASN A 265 1.05 -10.92 21.92
C ASN A 265 2.29 -10.31 21.24
N ILE A 266 2.21 -9.94 19.95
CA ILE A 266 3.31 -9.28 19.25
C ILE A 266 3.58 -7.90 19.84
N LEU A 267 2.54 -7.11 20.03
CA LEU A 267 2.64 -5.76 20.62
C LEU A 267 3.18 -5.82 22.05
N ASP A 268 2.71 -6.78 22.86
CA ASP A 268 3.23 -7.03 24.20
C ASP A 268 4.71 -7.42 24.22
N ALA A 269 5.14 -8.24 23.27
CA ALA A 269 6.54 -8.63 23.14
C ALA A 269 7.42 -7.42 22.80
N VAL A 270 6.95 -6.55 21.90
CA VAL A 270 7.61 -5.29 21.53
C VAL A 270 7.70 -4.36 22.75
N TYR A 271 6.61 -4.22 23.51
CA TYR A 271 6.61 -3.43 24.75
C TYR A 271 7.64 -3.94 25.76
N ARG A 272 7.61 -5.24 26.07
CA ARG A 272 8.55 -5.84 27.04
C ARG A 272 10.01 -5.72 26.58
N MET A 273 10.28 -5.86 25.30
CA MET A 273 11.61 -5.63 24.73
C MET A 273 12.05 -4.19 24.95
N ALA A 274 11.20 -3.21 24.66
CA ALA A 274 11.51 -1.79 24.85
C ALA A 274 11.77 -1.45 26.34
N VAL A 275 10.98 -2.02 27.26
CA VAL A 275 11.20 -1.87 28.71
C VAL A 275 12.57 -2.41 29.14
N ARG A 276 12.94 -3.63 28.72
CA ARG A 276 14.24 -4.23 29.06
C ARG A 276 15.39 -3.40 28.49
N LYS A 277 15.29 -2.98 27.24
CA LYS A 277 16.31 -2.15 26.59
C LYS A 277 16.53 -0.83 27.32
N ARG A 278 15.44 -0.16 27.71
CA ARG A 278 15.46 1.08 28.48
C ARG A 278 16.09 0.88 29.87
N LYS A 279 15.73 -0.21 30.58
CA LYS A 279 16.33 -0.56 31.86
C LYS A 279 17.84 -0.78 31.73
N ALA A 280 18.27 -1.56 30.73
CA ALA A 280 19.69 -1.77 30.46
C ALA A 280 20.45 -0.48 30.14
N ASN A 281 19.80 0.49 29.48
CA ASN A 281 20.39 1.79 29.20
C ASN A 281 20.64 2.65 30.47
N GLN A 282 19.91 2.41 31.55
CA GLN A 282 20.16 3.13 32.79
C GLN A 282 21.53 2.77 33.40
N GLU A 283 22.01 1.53 33.15
CA GLU A 283 23.28 1.02 33.65
C GLU A 283 24.45 1.29 32.67
N ARG A 284 24.18 1.69 31.42
CA ARG A 284 25.20 1.99 30.43
C ARG A 284 25.77 3.40 30.60
N PRO A 285 27.09 3.56 30.43
CA PRO A 285 27.72 4.90 30.39
C PRO A 285 27.10 5.80 29.30
N GLU A 286 27.18 7.11 29.51
CA GLU A 286 26.79 8.08 28.49
C GLU A 286 27.70 7.91 27.27
N GLY A 287 27.11 7.87 26.06
CA GLY A 287 27.80 7.56 24.81
C GLY A 287 27.77 6.08 24.39
N GLU A 288 27.47 5.17 25.32
CA GLU A 288 27.31 3.73 25.05
C GLU A 288 25.85 3.28 25.08
N LYS A 289 24.93 4.18 25.33
CA LYS A 289 23.49 3.91 25.35
C LYS A 289 22.96 3.53 23.96
N TYR A 290 22.15 2.51 23.93
CA TYR A 290 21.48 2.08 22.70
C TYR A 290 20.28 2.99 22.40
N ALA A 291 19.98 3.15 21.12
CA ALA A 291 18.76 3.84 20.71
C ALA A 291 17.51 3.14 21.27
N GLU A 292 16.61 3.92 21.84
CA GLU A 292 15.33 3.43 22.37
C GLU A 292 14.23 3.52 21.31
N LEU A 293 13.26 2.62 21.40
CA LEU A 293 12.14 2.56 20.48
C LEU A 293 11.24 3.80 20.65
N GLN A 294 10.98 4.53 19.58
CA GLN A 294 10.18 5.74 19.58
C GLN A 294 8.90 5.60 18.76
N ARG A 295 8.87 4.65 17.81
CA ARG A 295 7.78 4.48 16.87
C ARG A 295 7.42 3.02 16.68
N VAL A 296 6.11 2.74 16.64
CA VAL A 296 5.55 1.46 16.22
C VAL A 296 4.53 1.70 15.12
N ARG A 297 4.66 0.96 14.02
CA ARG A 297 3.79 1.07 12.86
C ARG A 297 3.19 -0.29 12.52
N LEU A 298 1.94 -0.28 12.06
CA LEU A 298 1.26 -1.45 11.50
C LEU A 298 0.93 -1.17 10.03
N GLY A 299 1.48 -1.96 9.13
CA GLY A 299 1.17 -1.85 7.70
C GLY A 299 -0.06 -2.70 7.36
N SER A 300 -1.13 -2.07 6.90
CA SER A 300 -2.38 -2.75 6.59
C SER A 300 -3.17 -2.06 5.48
N ARG A 301 -3.69 -2.85 4.55
CA ARG A 301 -4.67 -2.41 3.57
C ARG A 301 -6.12 -2.71 3.97
N LEU A 302 -6.34 -3.39 5.09
CA LEU A 302 -7.69 -3.78 5.52
C LEU A 302 -8.63 -2.61 5.78
N PRO A 303 -8.18 -1.40 6.19
CA PRO A 303 -9.08 -0.24 6.26
C PRO A 303 -9.79 0.05 4.93
N ALA A 304 -9.15 -0.23 3.78
CA ALA A 304 -9.76 -0.10 2.46
C ALA A 304 -10.37 -1.42 1.95
N TYR A 305 -9.69 -2.54 2.16
CA TYR A 305 -10.04 -3.84 1.57
C TYR A 305 -11.13 -4.60 2.32
N LEU A 306 -11.15 -4.46 3.65
CA LEU A 306 -12.03 -5.21 4.54
C LEU A 306 -12.22 -4.45 5.87
N PRO A 307 -12.86 -3.29 5.87
CA PRO A 307 -12.96 -2.41 7.03
C PRO A 307 -13.65 -3.06 8.24
N MET A 308 -14.48 -4.09 8.05
CA MET A 308 -15.10 -4.86 9.14
C MET A 308 -14.07 -5.53 10.05
N ARG A 309 -12.82 -5.66 9.61
CA ARG A 309 -11.72 -6.14 10.46
C ARG A 309 -11.42 -5.17 11.61
N ILE A 310 -11.75 -3.90 11.46
CA ILE A 310 -11.56 -2.87 12.48
C ILE A 310 -12.72 -2.96 13.48
N ASN A 311 -12.72 -4.03 14.24
CA ASN A 311 -13.72 -4.28 15.29
C ASN A 311 -13.25 -3.77 16.66
N ASP A 312 -14.18 -3.68 17.62
CA ASP A 312 -13.92 -3.09 18.93
C ASP A 312 -12.81 -3.84 19.70
N GLY A 313 -12.74 -5.17 19.58
CA GLY A 313 -11.67 -5.94 20.21
C GLY A 313 -10.27 -5.66 19.64
N LEU A 314 -10.16 -5.29 18.34
CA LEU A 314 -8.91 -4.80 17.78
C LEU A 314 -8.58 -3.40 18.32
N VAL A 315 -9.57 -2.53 18.33
CA VAL A 315 -9.43 -1.13 18.79
C VAL A 315 -8.95 -1.09 20.25
N GLU A 316 -9.50 -1.97 21.09
CA GLU A 316 -9.09 -2.06 22.49
C GLU A 316 -7.63 -2.46 22.66
N ILE A 317 -7.19 -3.51 21.94
CA ILE A 317 -5.78 -3.93 21.95
C ILE A 317 -4.84 -2.79 21.54
N LEU A 318 -5.23 -2.03 20.52
CA LEU A 318 -4.44 -0.91 20.03
C LEU A 318 -4.39 0.24 21.04
N ARG A 319 -5.51 0.52 21.72
CA ARG A 319 -5.60 1.54 22.78
C ARG A 319 -4.74 1.17 23.98
N GLU A 320 -4.93 -0.04 24.53
CA GLU A 320 -4.16 -0.55 25.66
C GLU A 320 -2.65 -0.54 25.38
N PHE A 321 -2.27 -0.98 24.18
CA PHE A 321 -0.86 -0.95 23.80
C PHE A 321 -0.32 0.49 23.77
N LYS A 322 -1.03 1.42 23.15
CA LYS A 322 -0.62 2.82 23.10
C LYS A 322 -0.48 3.41 24.50
N GLU A 323 -1.48 3.21 25.36
CA GLU A 323 -1.48 3.75 26.73
C GLU A 323 -0.24 3.30 27.48
N LYS A 324 0.03 1.99 27.54
CA LYS A 324 1.20 1.47 28.27
C LYS A 324 2.53 1.83 27.60
N ALA A 325 2.61 1.81 26.27
CA ALA A 325 3.84 2.07 25.55
C ALA A 325 4.24 3.56 25.58
N SER A 326 3.28 4.47 25.68
CA SER A 326 3.53 5.90 25.85
C SER A 326 4.29 6.22 27.14
N THR A 327 4.07 5.44 28.20
CA THR A 327 4.74 5.65 29.51
C THR A 327 6.25 5.35 29.49
N ILE A 328 6.71 4.62 28.47
CA ILE A 328 8.12 4.25 28.31
C ILE A 328 8.81 4.96 27.14
N GLY A 329 8.25 6.08 26.66
CA GLY A 329 8.89 6.92 25.65
C GLY A 329 8.61 6.54 24.19
N ILE A 330 7.69 5.62 23.93
CA ILE A 330 7.18 5.41 22.56
C ILE A 330 6.12 6.48 22.29
N HIS A 331 6.37 7.33 21.30
CA HIS A 331 5.54 8.52 21.07
C HIS A 331 4.71 8.45 19.79
N GLN A 332 5.04 7.53 18.86
CA GLN A 332 4.40 7.48 17.56
C GLN A 332 3.80 6.10 17.31
N PHE A 333 2.49 6.08 17.11
CA PHE A 333 1.69 4.88 16.84
C PHE A 333 0.96 5.11 15.51
N ILE A 334 1.32 4.35 14.47
CA ILE A 334 0.88 4.66 13.11
C ILE A 334 0.30 3.43 12.42
N ILE A 335 -0.88 3.57 11.83
CA ILE A 335 -1.42 2.63 10.86
C ILE A 335 -1.04 3.14 9.47
N GLN A 336 -0.16 2.42 8.78
CA GLN A 336 0.19 2.72 7.40
C GLN A 336 -0.77 1.97 6.47
N THR A 337 -1.64 2.72 5.80
CA THR A 337 -2.66 2.14 4.92
C THR A 337 -2.44 2.49 3.45
N HIS A 338 -3.23 1.86 2.57
CA HIS A 338 -3.14 1.99 1.12
C HIS A 338 -4.53 2.14 0.52
N PHE A 339 -5.13 3.32 0.62
CA PHE A 339 -6.28 3.70 -0.20
C PHE A 339 -5.78 4.12 -1.58
N GLN A 340 -6.36 3.55 -2.60
CA GLN A 340 -5.95 3.74 -4.00
C GLN A 340 -6.88 4.68 -4.78
N THR A 341 -8.14 4.74 -4.37
CA THR A 341 -9.19 5.51 -5.05
C THR A 341 -10.18 6.09 -4.02
N PRO A 342 -10.80 7.24 -4.30
CA PRO A 342 -11.87 7.77 -3.45
C PRO A 342 -13.03 6.80 -3.24
N LEU A 343 -13.27 5.90 -4.19
CA LEU A 343 -14.33 4.89 -4.10
C LEU A 343 -14.13 3.88 -2.97
N GLU A 344 -12.89 3.64 -2.53
CA GLU A 344 -12.59 2.79 -1.37
C GLU A 344 -12.94 3.45 -0.04
N VAL A 345 -13.14 4.76 -0.02
CA VAL A 345 -13.53 5.49 1.19
C VAL A 345 -15.05 5.40 1.36
N THR A 346 -15.47 4.25 1.83
CA THR A 346 -16.88 3.90 2.07
C THR A 346 -17.32 4.29 3.48
N PRO A 347 -18.62 4.27 3.80
CA PRO A 347 -19.09 4.47 5.19
C PRO A 347 -18.43 3.51 6.18
N GLU A 348 -18.26 2.24 5.81
CA GLU A 348 -17.60 1.22 6.64
C GLU A 348 -16.10 1.54 6.83
N ALA A 349 -15.43 1.98 5.77
CA ALA A 349 -14.03 2.41 5.85
C ALA A 349 -13.86 3.67 6.70
N ALA A 350 -14.76 4.65 6.54
CA ALA A 350 -14.76 5.87 7.34
C ALA A 350 -15.00 5.57 8.84
N GLU A 351 -15.89 4.61 9.16
CA GLU A 351 -16.08 4.15 10.53
C GLU A 351 -14.83 3.47 11.09
N GLY A 352 -14.20 2.57 10.32
CA GLY A 352 -12.93 1.95 10.69
C GLY A 352 -11.84 2.98 10.96
N ILE A 353 -11.71 4.00 10.10
CA ILE A 353 -10.78 5.12 10.29
C ILE A 353 -11.07 5.85 11.60
N ARG A 354 -12.34 6.20 11.88
CA ARG A 354 -12.72 6.89 13.12
C ARG A 354 -12.38 6.07 14.36
N LYS A 355 -12.61 4.77 14.34
CA LYS A 355 -12.27 3.84 15.43
C LYS A 355 -10.76 3.80 15.70
N LEU A 356 -9.95 3.70 14.65
CA LEU A 356 -8.48 3.69 14.78
C LEU A 356 -7.95 5.03 15.33
N LEU A 357 -8.49 6.15 14.86
CA LEU A 357 -8.14 7.48 15.38
C LEU A 357 -8.58 7.64 16.84
N ALA A 358 -9.74 7.11 17.22
CA ALA A 358 -10.23 7.13 18.61
C ALA A 358 -9.38 6.25 19.55
N ALA A 359 -8.72 5.20 19.03
CA ALA A 359 -7.69 4.46 19.77
C ALA A 359 -6.38 5.25 19.91
N GLY A 360 -6.30 6.45 19.34
CA GLY A 360 -5.16 7.35 19.42
C GLY A 360 -4.03 7.02 18.47
N TRP A 361 -4.26 6.20 17.44
CA TRP A 361 -3.29 5.92 16.39
C TRP A 361 -3.42 6.92 15.25
N LEU A 362 -2.29 7.40 14.76
CA LEU A 362 -2.25 8.16 13.51
C LEU A 362 -2.45 7.20 12.34
N ILE A 363 -3.13 7.67 11.30
CA ILE A 363 -3.27 6.91 10.05
C ILE A 363 -2.58 7.66 8.94
N ASP A 364 -1.65 7.01 8.26
CA ASP A 364 -1.04 7.54 7.05
C ASP A 364 -1.43 6.70 5.82
N ASN A 365 -1.57 7.35 4.67
CA ASN A 365 -1.85 6.69 3.40
C ASN A 365 -0.63 6.71 2.49
N GLN A 366 -0.29 5.55 1.97
CA GLN A 366 0.74 5.36 0.96
C GLN A 366 0.07 4.98 -0.36
N LEU A 367 0.09 5.88 -1.33
CA LEU A 367 -0.54 5.67 -2.63
C LEU A 367 0.44 5.03 -3.60
N VAL A 368 0.03 3.94 -4.25
CA VAL A 368 0.73 3.39 -5.40
C VAL A 368 0.20 4.08 -6.66
N TYR A 369 1.07 4.80 -7.37
CA TYR A 369 0.67 5.64 -8.50
C TYR A 369 0.60 4.85 -9.79
N ASN A 370 -0.50 4.13 -9.95
CA ASN A 370 -0.79 3.38 -11.17
C ASN A 370 -1.44 4.28 -12.25
N VAL A 371 -1.53 3.78 -13.48
CA VAL A 371 -2.07 4.55 -14.61
C VAL A 371 -3.51 5.00 -14.33
N ALA A 372 -4.38 4.12 -13.84
CA ALA A 372 -5.78 4.46 -13.57
C ALA A 372 -5.93 5.55 -12.49
N ALA A 373 -5.15 5.46 -11.41
CA ALA A 373 -5.15 6.46 -10.34
C ALA A 373 -4.45 7.76 -10.75
N SER A 374 -3.63 7.74 -11.80
CA SER A 374 -2.89 8.92 -12.25
C SER A 374 -3.72 9.88 -13.12
N ARG A 375 -4.95 9.52 -13.45
CA ARG A 375 -5.84 10.40 -14.22
C ARG A 375 -6.09 11.71 -13.48
N ARG A 376 -6.19 12.81 -14.23
CA ARG A 376 -6.25 14.16 -13.64
C ARG A 376 -7.34 14.31 -12.59
N GLY A 377 -6.96 14.88 -11.46
CA GLY A 377 -7.84 15.14 -10.33
C GLY A 377 -8.16 13.94 -9.45
N HIS A 378 -7.89 12.70 -9.89
CA HIS A 378 -8.25 11.49 -9.15
C HIS A 378 -7.56 11.39 -7.78
N THR A 379 -6.25 11.50 -7.76
CA THR A 379 -5.49 11.44 -6.50
C THR A 379 -5.70 12.67 -5.63
N THR A 380 -5.94 13.83 -6.24
CA THR A 380 -6.31 15.04 -5.50
C THR A 380 -7.63 14.83 -4.77
N ARG A 381 -8.64 14.24 -5.42
CA ARG A 381 -9.92 13.90 -4.78
C ARG A 381 -9.74 12.89 -3.65
N LEU A 382 -8.94 11.84 -3.86
CA LEU A 382 -8.62 10.87 -2.81
C LEU A 382 -8.03 11.55 -1.58
N ARG A 383 -7.04 12.44 -1.76
CA ARG A 383 -6.41 13.18 -0.66
C ARG A 383 -7.39 14.09 0.07
N GLN A 384 -8.29 14.76 -0.66
CA GLN A 384 -9.34 15.58 -0.04
C GLN A 384 -10.21 14.75 0.90
N VAL A 385 -10.73 13.62 0.41
CA VAL A 385 -11.62 12.75 1.19
C VAL A 385 -10.90 12.14 2.39
N LEU A 386 -9.67 11.66 2.21
CA LEU A 386 -8.86 11.11 3.30
C LEU A 386 -8.50 12.15 4.36
N ASN A 387 -8.10 13.36 3.95
CA ASN A 387 -7.78 14.43 4.91
C ASN A 387 -9.01 14.86 5.72
N GLN A 388 -10.20 14.90 5.12
CA GLN A 388 -11.46 15.18 5.84
C GLN A 388 -11.72 14.16 6.96
N LEU A 389 -11.28 12.93 6.79
CA LEU A 389 -11.37 11.88 7.81
C LEU A 389 -10.20 11.88 8.81
N GLY A 390 -9.19 12.74 8.62
CA GLY A 390 -8.01 12.83 9.49
C GLY A 390 -6.88 11.86 9.11
N VAL A 391 -6.93 11.28 7.92
CA VAL A 391 -5.83 10.46 7.39
C VAL A 391 -4.79 11.36 6.75
N VAL A 392 -3.53 11.17 7.12
CA VAL A 392 -2.39 11.91 6.55
C VAL A 392 -1.96 11.26 5.24
N CYS A 393 -1.90 12.03 4.18
CA CYS A 393 -1.31 11.56 2.92
C CYS A 393 0.22 11.63 3.05
N TYR A 394 0.90 10.49 2.98
CA TYR A 394 2.31 10.38 3.34
C TYR A 394 3.24 10.24 2.13
N TYR A 395 3.01 9.20 1.31
CA TYR A 395 3.77 8.95 0.09
C TYR A 395 2.89 8.66 -1.11
N THR A 396 3.31 9.17 -2.27
CA THR A 396 2.90 8.68 -3.59
C THR A 396 4.08 7.93 -4.20
N PHE A 397 3.96 6.62 -4.32
CA PHE A 397 4.99 5.79 -4.93
C PHE A 397 4.82 5.76 -6.45
N SER A 398 5.72 6.44 -7.16
CA SER A 398 5.96 6.15 -8.58
C SER A 398 6.91 4.97 -8.60
N VAL A 399 6.39 3.81 -8.83
CA VAL A 399 7.20 2.61 -8.71
C VAL A 399 7.94 2.37 -10.01
N LYS A 400 9.26 2.18 -9.90
CA LYS A 400 9.91 1.30 -10.82
C LYS A 400 9.55 -0.12 -10.38
N GLY A 401 8.51 -0.65 -10.97
CA GLY A 401 8.17 -2.04 -10.80
C GLY A 401 9.14 -2.94 -11.54
N PHE A 402 8.98 -4.20 -11.33
CA PHE A 402 9.42 -5.28 -12.17
C PHE A 402 8.83 -5.12 -13.58
N GLU A 403 9.38 -5.77 -14.58
CA GLU A 403 8.82 -5.76 -15.93
C GLU A 403 7.35 -6.15 -15.96
N GLU A 404 6.94 -7.11 -15.16
CA GLU A 404 5.56 -7.55 -15.02
C GLU A 404 4.61 -6.47 -14.51
N ASN A 405 5.12 -5.50 -13.78
CA ASN A 405 4.33 -4.36 -13.27
C ASN A 405 4.40 -3.12 -14.17
N ASN A 406 5.17 -3.13 -15.24
CA ASN A 406 5.36 -1.97 -16.12
C ASN A 406 4.05 -1.45 -16.70
N ALA A 407 3.07 -2.31 -16.98
CA ALA A 407 1.76 -1.89 -17.47
C ALA A 407 0.95 -1.14 -16.40
N VAL A 408 1.20 -1.40 -15.12
CA VAL A 408 0.43 -0.85 -14.00
C VAL A 408 0.89 0.55 -13.62
N PHE A 409 2.21 0.80 -13.60
CA PHE A 409 2.77 2.03 -13.06
C PHE A 409 2.91 3.17 -14.07
N THR A 410 2.81 4.39 -13.55
CA THR A 410 3.02 5.62 -14.32
C THR A 410 4.50 5.96 -14.48
N PRO A 411 4.89 6.72 -15.51
CA PRO A 411 6.23 7.33 -15.55
C PRO A 411 6.36 8.43 -14.50
N ASN A 412 7.58 8.67 -14.04
CA ASN A 412 7.86 9.69 -13.04
C ASN A 412 7.50 11.11 -13.46
N SER A 413 7.59 11.42 -14.76
CA SER A 413 7.16 12.71 -15.29
C SER A 413 5.71 13.02 -14.97
N ARG A 414 4.81 12.02 -14.97
CA ARG A 414 3.43 12.22 -14.55
C ARG A 414 3.31 12.55 -13.06
N SER A 415 4.10 11.90 -12.21
CA SER A 415 4.14 12.26 -10.78
C SER A 415 4.62 13.68 -10.55
N VAL A 416 5.62 14.13 -11.32
CA VAL A 416 6.11 15.52 -11.24
C VAL A 416 5.04 16.49 -11.76
N GLN A 417 4.40 16.17 -12.88
CA GLN A 417 3.29 16.94 -13.41
C GLN A 417 2.18 17.11 -12.37
N GLU A 418 1.72 16.02 -11.75
CA GLU A 418 0.72 16.07 -10.68
C GLU A 418 1.19 16.93 -9.51
N GLN A 419 2.42 16.76 -9.07
CA GLN A 419 2.97 17.55 -7.97
C GLN A 419 3.00 19.05 -8.29
N ARG A 420 3.33 19.42 -9.51
CA ARG A 420 3.44 20.81 -9.95
C ARG A 420 2.09 21.45 -10.28
N GLU A 421 1.22 20.71 -10.92
CA GLU A 421 -0.02 21.23 -11.49
C GLU A 421 -1.26 20.93 -10.64
N GLU A 422 -1.31 19.82 -9.90
CA GLU A 422 -2.52 19.35 -9.24
C GLU A 422 -2.46 19.36 -7.70
N LYS A 423 -1.34 19.00 -7.08
CA LYS A 423 -1.22 18.95 -5.61
C LYS A 423 -1.28 20.31 -4.90
N ARG A 424 -1.07 21.40 -5.62
CA ARG A 424 -0.99 22.75 -5.05
C ARG A 424 -2.33 23.47 -4.94
N PHE A 425 -3.43 22.79 -5.19
CA PHE A 425 -4.77 23.40 -5.24
C PHE A 425 -5.50 23.45 -3.90
N GLY A 426 -4.77 23.50 -2.81
CA GLY A 426 -5.32 23.99 -1.56
C GLY A 426 -5.23 25.51 -1.53
N LYS A 427 -6.22 26.16 -0.92
CA LYS A 427 -6.15 27.61 -0.62
C LYS A 427 -5.22 27.91 0.56
N LEU A 428 -4.22 27.08 0.78
CA LEU A 428 -3.27 27.26 1.87
C LEU A 428 -2.39 28.46 1.56
N THR A 429 -2.46 29.48 2.39
CA THR A 429 -1.55 30.60 2.33
C THR A 429 -0.17 30.19 2.90
N LYS A 430 0.86 31.02 2.70
CA LYS A 430 2.17 30.79 3.34
C LYS A 430 2.06 30.83 4.87
N GLU A 431 1.21 31.72 5.37
CA GLU A 431 0.94 31.87 6.80
C GLU A 431 0.23 30.64 7.37
N ASP A 432 -0.83 30.14 6.70
CA ASP A 432 -1.51 28.91 7.09
C ASP A 432 -0.57 27.71 7.12
N ALA A 433 0.33 27.60 6.13
CA ALA A 433 1.31 26.51 6.07
C ALA A 433 2.29 26.58 7.25
N HIS A 434 2.74 27.80 7.61
CA HIS A 434 3.60 28.01 8.75
C HIS A 434 2.88 27.68 10.07
N ASN A 435 1.69 28.22 10.26
CA ASN A 435 0.88 27.99 11.46
C ASN A 435 0.58 26.50 11.67
N LEU A 436 0.24 25.78 10.58
CA LEU A 436 0.04 24.35 10.64
C LEU A 436 1.31 23.59 11.01
N SER A 437 2.46 23.95 10.45
CA SER A 437 3.74 23.31 10.77
C SER A 437 4.09 23.44 12.25
N VAL A 438 3.88 24.62 12.82
CA VAL A 438 4.08 24.88 14.26
C VAL A 438 3.10 24.05 15.09
N LEU A 439 1.81 24.08 14.75
CA LEU A 439 0.77 23.31 15.42
C LEU A 439 1.06 21.81 15.43
N LEU A 440 1.41 21.22 14.29
CA LEU A 440 1.67 19.79 14.17
C LEU A 440 2.92 19.34 14.96
N GLY A 441 3.86 20.24 15.20
CA GLY A 441 5.03 19.97 16.03
C GLY A 441 4.75 19.86 17.53
N THR A 442 3.59 20.33 17.99
CA THR A 442 3.27 20.47 19.42
C THR A 442 2.05 19.67 19.90
N VAL A 443 1.31 19.03 19.02
CA VAL A 443 0.03 18.37 19.38
C VAL A 443 0.18 16.87 19.60
N HIS A 444 -0.60 16.35 20.56
CA HIS A 444 -0.68 14.92 20.84
C HIS A 444 -1.55 14.14 19.85
N ASP A 445 -2.52 14.79 19.20
CA ASP A 445 -3.38 14.21 18.18
C ASP A 445 -3.31 15.02 16.88
N PRO A 446 -2.35 14.70 15.99
CA PRO A 446 -2.20 15.39 14.71
C PRO A 446 -3.44 15.27 13.80
N ALA A 447 -4.14 14.14 13.83
CA ALA A 447 -5.32 13.91 12.99
C ALA A 447 -6.49 14.83 13.40
N ALA A 448 -6.74 14.96 14.69
CA ALA A 448 -7.75 15.90 15.19
C ALA A 448 -7.36 17.35 14.90
N CYS A 449 -6.08 17.69 15.01
CA CYS A 449 -5.55 19.01 14.68
C CYS A 449 -5.79 19.34 13.19
N ILE A 450 -5.44 18.45 12.27
CA ILE A 450 -5.67 18.61 10.83
C ILE A 450 -7.16 18.80 10.54
N ARG A 451 -8.03 17.97 11.10
CA ARG A 451 -9.49 18.08 10.90
C ARG A 451 -10.03 19.42 11.39
N ARG A 452 -9.60 19.87 12.56
CA ARG A 452 -10.00 21.17 13.12
C ARG A 452 -9.54 22.31 12.23
N PHE A 453 -8.30 22.28 11.80
CA PHE A 453 -7.72 23.27 10.89
C PHE A 453 -8.50 23.36 9.57
N LEU A 454 -8.74 22.21 8.91
CA LEU A 454 -9.55 22.12 7.69
C LEU A 454 -10.94 22.75 7.87
N LYS A 455 -11.61 22.44 8.98
CA LYS A 455 -12.94 22.96 9.30
C LYS A 455 -12.91 24.47 9.54
N THR A 456 -11.94 24.97 10.31
CA THR A 456 -11.82 26.39 10.66
C THR A 456 -11.51 27.25 9.43
N HIS A 457 -10.67 26.74 8.52
CA HIS A 457 -10.24 27.48 7.34
C HIS A 457 -11.07 27.16 6.08
N HIS A 458 -12.12 26.34 6.21
CA HIS A 458 -12.96 25.89 5.09
C HIS A 458 -12.14 25.32 3.92
N LEU A 459 -11.08 24.54 4.23
CA LEU A 459 -10.18 23.95 3.25
C LEU A 459 -10.61 22.53 2.90
N PRO A 460 -10.82 22.22 1.62
CA PRO A 460 -11.16 20.87 1.19
C PRO A 460 -9.94 19.94 1.14
N PHE A 461 -8.74 20.50 1.14
CA PHE A 461 -7.49 19.80 0.99
C PHE A 461 -6.35 20.58 1.65
N LEU A 462 -5.60 19.93 2.50
CA LEU A 462 -4.58 20.57 3.30
C LEU A 462 -3.18 20.04 3.02
N ALA A 463 -3.01 18.71 3.14
CA ALA A 463 -1.71 18.08 3.07
C ALA A 463 -1.47 17.40 1.72
N THR A 464 -0.27 17.56 1.20
CA THR A 464 0.22 16.77 0.07
C THR A 464 1.21 15.72 0.56
N ASP A 465 1.20 14.57 -0.08
CA ASP A 465 2.22 13.55 0.11
C ASP A 465 3.51 13.89 -0.66
N ARG A 466 4.57 13.18 -0.33
CA ARG A 466 5.80 13.20 -1.11
C ARG A 466 5.73 12.16 -2.22
N ASN A 467 6.14 12.54 -3.43
CA ASN A 467 6.39 11.57 -4.48
C ASN A 467 7.70 10.83 -4.17
N VAL A 468 7.63 9.51 -4.20
CA VAL A 468 8.75 8.64 -3.89
C VAL A 468 8.88 7.60 -4.98
N LEU A 469 10.10 7.40 -5.47
CA LEU A 469 10.42 6.21 -6.24
C LEU A 469 10.63 5.06 -5.28
N ASN A 470 9.83 4.04 -5.42
CA ASN A 470 10.05 2.81 -4.70
C ASN A 470 11.05 1.95 -5.48
N LEU A 471 12.29 2.12 -5.13
CA LEU A 471 13.38 1.36 -5.69
C LEU A 471 13.74 0.22 -4.76
N PRO A 472 14.26 -0.89 -5.29
CA PRO A 472 14.86 -1.91 -4.45
C PRO A 472 15.87 -1.26 -3.51
N ALA A 473 15.74 -1.58 -2.23
CA ALA A 473 16.59 -1.06 -1.16
C ALA A 473 16.60 0.48 -0.99
N ILE A 474 15.79 1.24 -1.76
CA ILE A 474 15.76 2.69 -1.66
C ILE A 474 14.33 3.21 -1.71
N GLY A 475 13.85 3.81 -0.63
CA GLY A 475 12.71 4.72 -0.68
C GLY A 475 13.24 6.14 -0.85
N LYS A 476 13.37 6.64 -2.09
CA LYS A 476 13.82 8.01 -2.31
C LYS A 476 12.72 8.92 -2.82
N SER A 477 12.74 10.16 -2.33
CA SER A 477 12.00 11.26 -2.95
C SER A 477 12.53 11.53 -4.37
N MET A 478 11.74 12.20 -5.19
CA MET A 478 11.91 12.43 -6.63
C MET A 478 13.15 13.25 -7.03
N THR A 479 14.23 13.20 -6.27
CA THR A 479 15.48 13.91 -6.58
C THR A 479 16.32 13.04 -7.50
N PHE A 480 16.24 13.29 -8.79
CA PHE A 480 17.03 12.58 -9.78
C PHE A 480 17.41 13.49 -10.95
N ASN A 481 18.43 13.09 -11.66
CA ASN A 481 18.79 13.67 -12.95
C ASN A 481 18.44 12.70 -14.07
N MET A 482 17.87 13.18 -15.16
CA MET A 482 17.72 12.39 -16.34
C MET A 482 19.04 12.40 -17.10
N VAL A 483 19.58 11.23 -17.39
CA VAL A 483 20.90 11.06 -17.99
C VAL A 483 20.86 10.42 -19.37
N GLY A 484 19.69 10.03 -19.85
CA GLY A 484 19.52 9.47 -21.18
C GLY A 484 18.11 8.98 -21.47
N ILE A 485 17.90 8.50 -22.70
CA ILE A 485 16.67 7.83 -23.16
C ILE A 485 17.07 6.53 -23.88
N THR A 486 16.29 5.48 -23.65
CA THR A 486 16.45 4.23 -24.40
C THR A 486 15.89 4.37 -25.82
N PRO A 487 16.23 3.45 -26.75
CA PRO A 487 15.62 3.44 -28.10
C PRO A 487 14.09 3.37 -28.07
N GLU A 488 13.49 2.77 -27.04
CA GLU A 488 12.03 2.66 -26.85
C GLU A 488 11.42 3.91 -26.20
N GLY A 489 12.23 4.96 -25.95
CA GLY A 489 11.78 6.22 -25.38
C GLY A 489 11.60 6.20 -23.85
N LYS A 490 12.18 5.22 -23.15
CA LYS A 490 12.20 5.19 -21.67
C LYS A 490 13.31 6.07 -21.16
N ARG A 491 13.06 6.88 -20.13
CA ARG A 491 14.11 7.73 -19.55
C ARG A 491 15.02 6.90 -18.64
N ILE A 492 16.31 7.30 -18.61
CA ILE A 492 17.30 6.78 -17.69
C ILE A 492 17.50 7.84 -16.62
N LEU A 493 17.26 7.48 -15.37
CA LEU A 493 17.32 8.37 -14.21
C LEU A 493 18.53 8.02 -13.36
N ARG A 494 19.28 9.05 -12.94
CA ARG A 494 20.37 8.93 -11.97
C ARG A 494 19.97 9.55 -10.66
N PHE A 495 20.14 8.81 -9.59
CA PHE A 495 19.96 9.26 -8.21
C PHE A 495 21.32 9.32 -7.53
N ASP A 496 21.64 10.47 -6.95
CA ASP A 496 22.80 10.62 -6.12
C ASP A 496 22.45 10.17 -4.69
N HIS A 497 23.33 9.37 -4.10
CA HIS A 497 23.20 8.97 -2.70
C HIS A 497 23.49 10.16 -1.80
N ASP A 498 22.63 10.37 -0.81
CA ASP A 498 22.87 11.32 0.26
C ASP A 498 23.80 10.67 1.28
N SER A 499 25.09 11.00 1.20
CA SER A 499 26.13 10.44 2.08
C SER A 499 25.99 10.85 3.56
N THR A 500 25.13 11.85 3.86
CA THR A 500 24.82 12.23 5.25
C THR A 500 23.86 11.25 5.92
N ARG A 501 23.24 10.36 5.14
CA ARG A 501 22.34 9.32 5.62
C ARG A 501 22.93 7.95 5.37
N ARG A 502 23.15 7.19 6.42
CA ARG A 502 23.43 5.76 6.28
C ARG A 502 22.27 5.08 5.58
N HIS A 503 22.61 4.30 4.61
CA HIS A 503 21.69 3.48 3.84
C HIS A 503 22.10 1.99 3.92
N SER A 504 21.55 1.18 3.03
CA SER A 504 22.01 -0.20 2.88
C SER A 504 23.47 -0.23 2.41
N PRO A 505 24.26 -1.25 2.76
CA PRO A 505 25.65 -1.35 2.34
C PRO A 505 25.85 -1.30 0.82
N ILE A 506 24.88 -1.79 0.04
CA ILE A 506 24.92 -1.70 -1.43
C ILE A 506 24.85 -0.25 -1.88
N ILE A 507 23.90 0.52 -1.34
CA ILE A 507 23.69 1.92 -1.73
C ILE A 507 24.86 2.79 -1.29
N ASP A 508 25.34 2.60 -0.07
CA ASP A 508 26.50 3.34 0.46
C ASP A 508 27.74 3.12 -0.41
N ARG A 509 27.91 1.90 -0.97
CA ARG A 509 29.01 1.57 -1.86
C ARG A 509 28.86 2.14 -3.27
N LEU A 510 27.64 2.16 -3.81
CA LEU A 510 27.41 2.59 -5.20
C LEU A 510 27.50 4.12 -5.37
N GLY A 511 27.13 4.91 -4.37
CA GLY A 511 27.11 6.37 -4.43
C GLY A 511 26.09 6.96 -5.41
N GLN A 512 25.95 6.38 -6.58
CA GLN A 512 25.00 6.74 -7.63
C GLN A 512 24.19 5.54 -8.09
N ILE A 513 22.92 5.76 -8.40
CA ILE A 513 22.02 4.70 -8.82
C ILE A 513 21.35 5.12 -10.11
N TYR A 514 21.42 4.24 -11.10
CA TYR A 514 20.83 4.44 -12.42
C TYR A 514 19.60 3.54 -12.57
N ILE A 515 18.52 4.11 -13.13
CA ILE A 515 17.26 3.41 -13.30
C ILE A 515 16.69 3.73 -14.66
N VAL A 516 16.30 2.70 -15.40
CA VAL A 516 15.47 2.85 -16.59
C VAL A 516 14.00 2.90 -16.15
N GLU A 517 13.28 3.92 -16.56
CA GLU A 517 11.84 4.00 -16.29
C GLU A 517 11.08 2.81 -16.87
N ASN A 518 10.02 2.45 -16.21
CA ASN A 518 9.20 1.29 -16.59
C ASN A 518 8.54 1.45 -17.98
N LYS A 519 8.17 2.66 -18.38
CA LYS A 519 7.55 2.94 -19.68
C LYS A 519 7.91 4.32 -20.22
N SER A 520 7.76 4.49 -21.53
CA SER A 520 7.89 5.80 -22.17
C SER A 520 6.63 6.66 -21.94
N ILE A 521 6.79 7.98 -22.06
CA ILE A 521 5.67 8.94 -22.02
C ILE A 521 4.63 8.60 -23.09
N ALA A 522 5.07 8.31 -24.31
CA ALA A 522 4.16 7.95 -25.40
C ALA A 522 3.34 6.69 -25.10
N SER A 523 3.96 5.67 -24.49
CA SER A 523 3.24 4.47 -24.06
C SER A 523 2.22 4.78 -22.97
N TYR A 524 2.57 5.64 -22.02
CA TYR A 524 1.66 6.08 -20.98
C TYR A 524 0.45 6.85 -21.55
N LEU A 525 0.68 7.78 -22.46
CA LEU A 525 -0.41 8.54 -23.10
C LEU A 525 -1.36 7.64 -23.89
N ARG A 526 -0.84 6.62 -24.57
CA ARG A 526 -1.69 5.60 -25.24
C ARG A 526 -2.55 4.81 -24.23
N GLN A 527 -2.01 4.49 -23.07
CA GLN A 527 -2.79 3.83 -22.01
C GLN A 527 -3.91 4.73 -21.48
N LEU A 528 -3.65 6.03 -21.31
CA LEU A 528 -4.68 6.99 -20.92
C LEU A 528 -5.78 7.10 -21.98
N GLN A 529 -5.40 7.18 -23.27
CA GLN A 529 -6.37 7.21 -24.38
C GLN A 529 -7.23 5.94 -24.40
N ALA A 530 -6.65 4.78 -24.16
CA ALA A 530 -7.40 3.52 -24.05
C ALA A 530 -8.38 3.50 -22.87
N MET A 531 -8.16 4.33 -21.85
CA MET A 531 -9.07 4.55 -20.71
C MET A 531 -10.08 5.70 -20.97
N GLY A 532 -10.13 6.26 -22.18
CA GLY A 532 -11.03 7.35 -22.53
C GLY A 532 -10.57 8.75 -22.13
N GLU A 533 -9.31 8.91 -21.70
CA GLU A 533 -8.75 10.23 -21.39
C GLU A 533 -8.32 10.98 -22.66
N ASP A 534 -8.48 12.29 -22.66
CA ASP A 534 -7.92 13.15 -23.69
C ASP A 534 -6.43 13.38 -23.45
N ALA A 535 -5.58 12.87 -24.34
CA ALA A 535 -4.14 13.01 -24.22
C ALA A 535 -3.66 14.47 -24.23
N GLU A 536 -4.40 15.39 -24.85
CA GLU A 536 -4.07 16.81 -24.90
C GLU A 536 -4.11 17.46 -23.49
N GLU A 537 -4.98 16.99 -22.61
CA GLU A 537 -5.02 17.44 -21.22
C GLU A 537 -3.72 17.12 -20.46
N TYR A 538 -2.95 16.16 -20.93
CA TYR A 538 -1.69 15.71 -20.35
C TYR A 538 -0.46 16.23 -21.10
N ALA A 539 -0.61 17.04 -22.14
CA ALA A 539 0.48 17.47 -23.02
C ALA A 539 1.64 18.14 -22.25
N THR A 540 1.34 18.84 -21.16
CA THR A 540 2.38 19.47 -20.30
C THR A 540 3.31 18.46 -19.63
N ILE A 541 3.02 17.14 -19.68
CA ILE A 541 3.91 16.10 -19.16
C ILE A 541 5.30 16.17 -19.82
N TRP A 542 5.38 16.60 -21.07
CA TRP A 542 6.61 16.75 -21.82
C TRP A 542 7.55 17.80 -21.21
N ASN A 543 7.02 18.80 -20.48
CA ASN A 543 7.81 19.80 -19.76
C ASN A 543 8.58 19.21 -18.57
N TYR A 544 8.23 18.01 -18.14
CA TYR A 544 8.84 17.32 -16.99
C TYR A 544 9.73 16.14 -17.42
N THR A 545 9.96 15.97 -18.71
CA THR A 545 10.77 14.88 -19.25
C THR A 545 12.26 15.20 -19.24
N GLU A 546 12.63 16.49 -19.25
CA GLU A 546 14.00 16.97 -19.42
C GLU A 546 14.76 17.25 -18.12
N GLY A 547 14.40 16.57 -17.04
CA GLY A 547 15.14 16.66 -15.77
C GLY A 547 14.89 17.90 -14.93
N LYS A 548 13.94 18.76 -15.28
CA LYS A 548 13.46 19.87 -14.42
C LYS A 548 12.58 19.36 -13.27
N THR A 549 13.12 18.54 -12.42
CA THR A 549 12.33 17.94 -11.32
C THR A 549 12.20 18.86 -10.13
N GLU A 550 13.19 19.74 -9.91
CA GLU A 550 13.18 20.76 -8.86
C GLU A 550 13.75 22.06 -9.37
N SER A 551 13.28 23.19 -8.80
CA SER A 551 13.74 24.54 -9.19
C SER A 551 15.22 24.80 -8.94
N ARG A 552 15.85 24.00 -8.08
CA ARG A 552 17.28 24.09 -7.77
C ARG A 552 18.19 23.41 -8.80
N PHE A 553 17.64 22.62 -9.72
CA PHE A 553 18.41 21.96 -10.78
C PHE A 553 18.29 22.74 -12.07
N SER A 554 19.43 22.99 -12.73
CA SER A 554 19.47 23.55 -14.08
C SER A 554 18.80 22.61 -15.08
N LEU A 555 18.38 23.16 -16.22
CA LEU A 555 17.96 22.36 -17.37
C LEU A 555 19.03 21.33 -17.70
N TYR A 556 18.59 20.10 -17.80
CA TYR A 556 19.46 19.03 -18.20
C TYR A 556 19.51 18.98 -19.73
N GLU A 557 20.68 19.20 -20.29
CA GLU A 557 20.94 18.91 -21.70
C GLU A 557 21.27 17.42 -21.81
N TYR A 558 20.74 16.76 -22.85
CA TYR A 558 21.05 15.36 -23.13
C TYR A 558 22.55 15.25 -23.41
N PRO A 559 23.35 14.61 -22.55
CA PRO A 559 24.70 14.30 -22.96
C PRO A 559 24.69 13.07 -23.85
N ASP A 560 25.69 12.93 -24.68
CA ASP A 560 26.13 11.62 -25.16
C ASP A 560 26.59 10.81 -23.94
N PHE A 561 25.67 10.09 -23.36
CA PHE A 561 25.93 9.33 -22.15
C PHE A 561 26.51 7.97 -22.55
N PRO A 562 27.75 7.64 -22.15
CA PRO A 562 28.43 6.40 -22.52
C PRO A 562 27.86 5.19 -21.75
N PHE A 563 26.56 5.14 -21.63
CA PHE A 563 25.88 4.17 -20.80
C PHE A 563 25.37 3.03 -21.68
N GLN A 564 25.94 1.86 -21.53
CA GLN A 564 25.44 0.67 -22.20
C GLN A 564 24.26 0.12 -21.44
N ILE A 565 23.09 0.19 -22.06
CA ILE A 565 21.87 -0.43 -21.56
C ILE A 565 22.04 -1.93 -21.78
N THR A 566 22.17 -2.66 -20.69
CA THR A 566 22.13 -4.11 -20.71
C THR A 566 20.80 -4.59 -20.16
N ASP A 567 20.34 -5.77 -20.56
CA ASP A 567 19.16 -6.43 -19.98
C ASP A 567 19.28 -6.70 -18.47
N ARG A 568 20.45 -6.43 -17.91
CA ARG A 568 20.81 -6.69 -16.52
C ARG A 568 20.95 -5.43 -15.67
N MET A 569 20.47 -4.29 -16.12
CA MET A 569 20.58 -3.05 -15.34
C MET A 569 19.81 -3.11 -14.04
N SER A 570 20.40 -3.73 -13.06
CA SER A 570 20.03 -3.60 -11.67
C SER A 570 21.13 -2.86 -10.92
N ASN A 571 20.76 -2.23 -9.81
CA ASN A 571 21.75 -1.64 -8.89
C ASN A 571 22.76 -2.66 -8.35
N GLN A 572 22.48 -3.93 -8.53
CA GLN A 572 23.35 -5.04 -8.10
C GLN A 572 24.40 -5.39 -9.15
N ASP A 573 24.13 -5.12 -10.43
CA ASP A 573 25.03 -5.47 -11.55
C ASP A 573 26.14 -4.44 -11.74
N ILE A 574 25.99 -3.23 -11.22
CA ILE A 574 27.00 -2.15 -11.27
C ILE A 574 28.14 -2.40 -10.26
N ALA A 575 28.03 -3.40 -9.44
CA ALA A 575 28.98 -3.71 -8.37
C ALA A 575 30.06 -4.72 -8.76
N GLY A 576 30.33 -4.93 -10.07
CA GLY A 576 31.40 -5.76 -10.61
C GLY A 576 32.80 -5.16 -10.43
#